data_f5ba8656b9972a83459b4c1188564c7c
#
_entry.id   f5ba8656b9972a83459b4c1188564c7c
#
_cell.length_a   1.000
_cell.length_b   1.000
_cell.length_c   1.000
_cell.angle_alpha   90.00
_cell.angle_beta   90.00
_cell.angle_gamma   90.00
#
_symmetry.space_group_name_H-M   'P 1'
#
loop_
_entity.id
_entity.type
_entity.pdbx_description
1 polymer ?
#
loop_
_entity_poly.entity_id
_entity_poly.type
_entity_poly.pdbx_seq_one_letter_code
_entity_poly.pdbx_strand_id
1 'polypeptide(L)'
;MPSHRTVRAGPTAWEHAPVTTYAEPRVSPGSLFLLTVARPAWAYRVELAGVTALAVAYYWLSARFSGRTAEAVILASAVVVAAVPATREGLAGLLHRAHLRRRWELACRHAELANRNDHTPRITRAGLVPSGELLRVRMPAGAAVADLEKAAEPVAAFLEARELRVAREAGNARYARVVVVRRDPLAELPGLAWPNLGASGLSVWEPIPVGINEDGQLVTVGLVERNVLIGGEPGGGKSVGQSMLTATAALDPACELTLLDGKYVELAPWVGCAARTVGLSQDECIDVLKALVTEMDSRYLTLVANRQRKIHRANGWTLHVVVCDELAFYLNTTDRTANREAGNLFRDLVSRGRAAGFVVLAATQKPSGDTIPTYLRDLFAFRWAFRCTTPQMSDTILGGGWASVGFNAGTVDAAHRGIGFLLHEGGQPVRLRTFYLADDDLDALARRAERLRAAHQATAKLPPPSERPQSESGVAA
;
A
#
# COMPACT_ATOMS: atom_id res chain seq x y z
N MET A 1 -62.07 -20.53 -28.84
CA MET A 1 -62.38 -19.17 -28.38
C MET A 1 -62.84 -19.25 -26.93
N PRO A 2 -62.06 -18.75 -25.97
CA PRO A 2 -62.58 -18.39 -24.68
C PRO A 2 -62.47 -16.85 -24.47
N SER A 3 -63.52 -16.33 -23.91
CA SER A 3 -63.87 -14.94 -23.67
C SER A 3 -62.97 -14.22 -22.67
N HIS A 4 -62.44 -13.06 -23.05
CA HIS A 4 -61.80 -12.12 -22.16
C HIS A 4 -62.80 -11.49 -21.17
N ARG A 5 -62.63 -11.78 -19.86
CA ARG A 5 -63.22 -10.98 -18.79
C ARG A 5 -62.25 -9.86 -18.40
N THR A 6 -62.61 -8.63 -18.72
CA THR A 6 -61.98 -7.42 -18.18
C THR A 6 -62.34 -7.27 -16.70
N VAL A 7 -61.31 -7.36 -15.82
CA VAL A 7 -61.47 -6.98 -14.41
C VAL A 7 -61.25 -5.46 -14.32
N ARG A 8 -62.27 -4.72 -13.94
CA ARG A 8 -62.19 -3.30 -13.55
C ARG A 8 -61.44 -3.21 -12.24
N ALA A 9 -60.29 -2.52 -12.24
CA ALA A 9 -59.61 -2.11 -11.03
C ALA A 9 -60.44 -1.06 -10.29
N GLY A 10 -60.76 -1.32 -9.02
CA GLY A 10 -61.36 -0.33 -8.12
C GLY A 10 -60.32 0.71 -7.67
N PRO A 11 -60.77 1.87 -7.19
CA PRO A 11 -59.88 2.95 -6.76
C PRO A 11 -59.01 2.52 -5.58
N THR A 12 -57.72 2.80 -5.70
CA THR A 12 -56.70 2.48 -4.72
C THR A 12 -56.83 3.32 -3.43
N ALA A 13 -56.79 2.70 -2.27
CA ALA A 13 -57.09 3.23 -0.93
C ALA A 13 -56.15 4.36 -0.42
N TRP A 14 -55.32 4.98 -1.27
CA TRP A 14 -54.39 6.05 -0.86
C TRP A 14 -54.93 7.48 -1.19
N GLU A 15 -56.07 7.63 -1.87
CA GLU A 15 -56.63 8.94 -2.25
C GLU A 15 -57.29 9.74 -1.10
N HIS A 16 -57.34 9.21 0.11
CA HIS A 16 -57.94 9.88 1.26
C HIS A 16 -57.10 9.89 2.54
N ALA A 17 -55.74 9.93 2.42
CA ALA A 17 -54.94 10.21 3.58
C ALA A 17 -55.08 11.70 3.96
N PRO A 18 -55.44 12.05 5.23
CA PRO A 18 -55.52 13.45 5.63
C PRO A 18 -54.13 14.07 5.54
N VAL A 19 -54.02 15.19 4.83
CA VAL A 19 -52.82 16.03 4.80
C VAL A 19 -52.59 16.53 6.25
N THR A 20 -51.68 15.89 6.96
CA THR A 20 -51.24 16.40 8.27
C THR A 20 -50.42 17.65 8.01
N THR A 21 -51.03 18.81 8.20
CA THR A 21 -50.33 20.10 8.30
C THR A 21 -49.38 20.02 9.50
N TYR A 22 -48.10 19.84 9.19
CA TYR A 22 -47.05 20.01 10.21
C TYR A 22 -47.07 21.48 10.67
N ALA A 23 -47.42 21.72 11.94
CA ALA A 23 -47.30 23.03 12.53
C ALA A 23 -45.81 23.43 12.47
N GLU A 24 -45.50 24.58 11.88
CA GLU A 24 -44.17 25.15 11.90
C GLU A 24 -43.68 25.23 13.35
N PRO A 25 -42.49 24.70 13.68
CA PRO A 25 -41.98 24.75 15.04
C PRO A 25 -41.80 26.22 15.43
N ARG A 26 -42.59 26.71 16.43
CA ARG A 26 -42.43 28.03 17.01
C ARG A 26 -41.01 28.08 17.64
N VAL A 27 -40.09 28.77 16.96
CA VAL A 27 -38.74 29.01 17.44
C VAL A 27 -38.80 29.99 18.62
N SER A 28 -38.46 29.55 19.81
CA SER A 28 -38.42 30.44 21.00
C SER A 28 -37.32 31.49 20.84
N PRO A 29 -37.47 32.71 21.43
CA PRO A 29 -36.43 33.75 21.37
C PRO A 29 -35.06 33.26 21.87
N GLY A 30 -35.01 32.35 22.86
CA GLY A 30 -33.79 31.76 23.36
C GLY A 30 -33.14 30.79 22.37
N SER A 31 -33.94 30.02 21.60
CA SER A 31 -33.40 29.15 20.55
C SER A 31 -32.92 29.96 19.33
N LEU A 32 -33.55 31.08 19.03
CA LEU A 32 -33.10 32.02 18.00
C LEU A 32 -31.73 32.64 18.37
N PHE A 33 -31.54 33.08 19.60
CA PHE A 33 -30.27 33.63 20.13
C PHE A 33 -29.17 32.56 20.09
N LEU A 34 -29.46 31.31 20.47
CA LEU A 34 -28.52 30.19 20.38
C LEU A 34 -28.08 29.91 18.97
N LEU A 35 -29.00 29.95 18.02
CA LEU A 35 -28.71 29.65 16.61
C LEU A 35 -27.99 30.82 15.89
N THR A 36 -28.39 32.06 16.18
CA THR A 36 -27.91 33.22 15.40
C THR A 36 -26.64 33.87 16.01
N VAL A 37 -26.42 33.77 17.30
CA VAL A 37 -25.30 34.45 17.99
C VAL A 37 -24.37 33.46 18.70
N ALA A 38 -24.90 32.60 19.57
CA ALA A 38 -24.05 31.76 20.42
C ALA A 38 -23.30 30.68 19.65
N ARG A 39 -23.94 30.05 18.65
CA ARG A 39 -23.30 29.06 17.81
C ARG A 39 -22.18 29.60 16.93
N PRO A 40 -22.37 30.72 16.18
CA PRO A 40 -21.27 31.36 15.45
C PRO A 40 -20.15 31.81 16.38
N ALA A 41 -20.47 32.48 17.50
CA ALA A 41 -19.47 32.91 18.48
C ALA A 41 -18.63 31.74 19.00
N TRP A 42 -19.24 30.61 19.31
CA TRP A 42 -18.53 29.41 19.73
C TRP A 42 -17.68 28.80 18.61
N ALA A 43 -18.13 28.90 17.36
CA ALA A 43 -17.36 28.42 16.19
C ALA A 43 -16.07 29.26 16.00
N TYR A 44 -16.13 30.56 16.25
CA TYR A 44 -14.99 31.49 16.12
C TYR A 44 -14.28 31.81 17.47
N ARG A 45 -14.49 30.99 18.51
CA ARG A 45 -13.95 31.23 19.84
C ARG A 45 -12.43 31.43 19.92
N VAL A 46 -11.65 30.79 19.05
CA VAL A 46 -10.19 30.93 19.02
C VAL A 46 -9.80 32.31 18.50
N GLU A 47 -10.41 32.73 17.42
CA GLU A 47 -10.19 34.06 16.82
C GLU A 47 -10.70 35.17 17.76
N LEU A 48 -11.92 35.00 18.32
CA LEU A 48 -12.49 35.92 19.28
C LEU A 48 -11.64 36.05 20.55
N ALA A 49 -11.13 34.92 21.06
CA ALA A 49 -10.22 34.95 22.21
C ALA A 49 -8.93 35.70 21.89
N GLY A 50 -8.37 35.52 20.69
CA GLY A 50 -7.20 36.26 20.22
C GLY A 50 -7.46 37.79 20.15
N VAL A 51 -8.56 38.17 19.51
CA VAL A 51 -8.96 39.59 19.40
C VAL A 51 -9.23 40.19 20.79
N THR A 52 -9.94 39.45 21.66
CA THR A 52 -10.23 39.90 23.01
C THR A 52 -8.93 40.05 23.83
N ALA A 53 -8.00 39.09 23.71
CA ALA A 53 -6.70 39.19 24.41
C ALA A 53 -5.89 40.41 23.95
N LEU A 54 -5.87 40.69 22.63
CA LEU A 54 -5.24 41.89 22.08
C LEU A 54 -5.90 43.19 22.58
N ALA A 55 -7.24 43.22 22.58
CA ALA A 55 -7.99 44.38 23.07
C ALA A 55 -7.73 44.65 24.58
N VAL A 56 -7.73 43.60 25.39
CA VAL A 56 -7.42 43.68 26.82
C VAL A 56 -5.98 44.14 27.04
N ALA A 57 -5.01 43.57 26.28
CA ALA A 57 -3.62 43.98 26.33
C ALA A 57 -3.44 45.48 25.96
N TYR A 58 -4.11 45.89 24.86
CA TYR A 58 -4.09 47.30 24.45
C TYR A 58 -4.65 48.22 25.52
N TYR A 59 -5.83 47.92 26.08
CA TYR A 59 -6.46 48.71 27.13
C TYR A 59 -5.58 48.78 28.40
N TRP A 60 -5.04 47.66 28.83
CA TRP A 60 -4.16 47.61 30.02
C TRP A 60 -2.87 48.40 29.81
N LEU A 61 -2.21 48.26 28.66
CA LEU A 61 -0.98 48.98 28.31
C LEU A 61 -1.25 50.50 28.17
N SER A 62 -2.34 50.86 27.50
CA SER A 62 -2.70 52.32 27.33
C SER A 62 -3.06 52.98 28.63
N ALA A 63 -3.73 52.28 29.55
CA ALA A 63 -4.04 52.78 30.89
C ALA A 63 -2.78 52.94 31.80
N ARG A 64 -1.77 52.09 31.58
CA ARG A 64 -0.54 52.09 32.42
C ARG A 64 0.55 53.02 31.92
N PHE A 65 0.65 53.21 30.58
CA PHE A 65 1.74 53.96 29.92
C PHE A 65 1.18 55.10 29.05
N SER A 66 0.91 54.78 27.78
CA SER A 66 0.22 55.69 26.86
C SER A 66 -0.31 54.87 25.66
N GLY A 67 -1.23 55.45 24.87
CA GLY A 67 -1.75 54.79 23.66
C GLY A 67 -0.65 54.48 22.65
N ARG A 68 0.29 55.38 22.42
CA ARG A 68 1.42 55.18 21.48
C ARG A 68 2.37 54.06 21.92
N THR A 69 2.64 53.98 23.24
CA THR A 69 3.47 52.86 23.77
C THR A 69 2.75 51.51 23.66
N ALA A 70 1.44 51.49 23.88
CA ALA A 70 0.63 50.26 23.70
C ALA A 70 0.68 49.77 22.26
N GLU A 71 0.49 50.67 21.32
CA GLU A 71 0.60 50.34 19.86
C GLU A 71 1.99 49.84 19.52
N ALA A 72 3.06 50.50 19.97
CA ALA A 72 4.43 50.07 19.70
C ALA A 72 4.74 48.66 20.28
N VAL A 73 4.29 48.37 21.50
CA VAL A 73 4.49 47.04 22.12
C VAL A 73 3.71 45.95 21.40
N ILE A 74 2.47 46.21 21.01
CA ILE A 74 1.66 45.24 20.26
C ILE A 74 2.28 44.98 18.89
N LEU A 75 2.71 46.06 18.19
CA LEU A 75 3.37 45.90 16.88
C LEU A 75 4.68 45.14 17.02
N ALA A 76 5.53 45.45 17.98
CA ALA A 76 6.76 44.73 18.27
C ALA A 76 6.50 43.25 18.56
N SER A 77 5.46 42.94 19.36
CA SER A 77 5.05 41.57 19.67
C SER A 77 4.58 40.83 18.41
N ALA A 78 3.82 41.48 17.52
CA ALA A 78 3.40 40.92 16.26
C ALA A 78 4.58 40.62 15.32
N VAL A 79 5.58 41.51 15.28
CA VAL A 79 6.81 41.33 14.54
C VAL A 79 7.62 40.12 15.06
N VAL A 80 7.74 39.99 16.39
CA VAL A 80 8.40 38.83 17.03
C VAL A 80 7.67 37.54 16.69
N VAL A 81 6.34 37.51 16.79
CA VAL A 81 5.54 36.33 16.43
C VAL A 81 5.73 35.97 14.96
N ALA A 82 5.81 36.96 14.07
CA ALA A 82 6.03 36.73 12.63
C ALA A 82 7.46 36.28 12.31
N ALA A 83 8.46 36.81 13.05
CA ALA A 83 9.88 36.57 12.83
C ALA A 83 10.36 35.19 13.37
N VAL A 84 9.74 34.72 14.46
CA VAL A 84 10.11 33.44 15.09
C VAL A 84 9.34 32.28 14.43
N PRO A 85 10.00 31.35 13.72
CA PRO A 85 9.32 30.27 13.00
C PRO A 85 8.40 29.42 13.90
N ALA A 86 8.85 29.05 15.09
CA ALA A 86 8.10 28.21 16.02
C ALA A 86 6.76 28.85 16.47
N THR A 87 6.74 30.16 16.72
CA THR A 87 5.51 30.90 17.13
C THR A 87 4.56 31.04 15.94
N ARG A 88 5.08 31.36 14.77
CA ARG A 88 4.31 31.45 13.51
C ARG A 88 3.65 30.13 13.17
N GLU A 89 4.42 29.02 13.21
CA GLU A 89 3.91 27.68 12.92
C GLU A 89 2.89 27.22 13.97
N GLY A 90 3.14 27.51 15.25
CA GLY A 90 2.19 27.24 16.34
C GLY A 90 0.85 27.95 16.14
N LEU A 91 0.88 29.27 15.86
CA LEU A 91 -0.32 30.06 15.60
C LEU A 91 -1.05 29.62 14.33
N ALA A 92 -0.32 29.43 13.22
CA ALA A 92 -0.87 28.92 11.96
C ALA A 92 -1.53 27.55 12.17
N GLY A 93 -0.90 26.66 12.93
CA GLY A 93 -1.46 25.35 13.26
C GLY A 93 -2.74 25.41 14.11
N LEU A 94 -2.83 26.35 15.05
CA LEU A 94 -4.06 26.57 15.83
C LEU A 94 -5.21 27.09 14.96
N LEU A 95 -4.95 28.10 14.14
CA LEU A 95 -5.93 28.67 13.23
C LEU A 95 -6.38 27.64 12.15
N HIS A 96 -5.44 26.90 11.59
CA HIS A 96 -5.74 25.81 10.64
C HIS A 96 -6.65 24.74 11.26
N ARG A 97 -6.34 24.29 12.50
CA ARG A 97 -7.19 23.31 13.20
C ARG A 97 -8.59 23.86 13.50
N ALA A 98 -8.72 25.13 13.87
CA ALA A 98 -10.01 25.77 14.12
C ALA A 98 -10.82 25.87 12.81
N HIS A 99 -10.18 26.31 11.73
CA HIS A 99 -10.78 26.38 10.40
C HIS A 99 -11.22 25.01 9.90
N LEU A 100 -10.35 23.98 9.99
CA LEU A 100 -10.64 22.62 9.60
C LEU A 100 -11.84 22.03 10.36
N ARG A 101 -11.93 22.28 11.70
CA ARG A 101 -13.09 21.83 12.49
C ARG A 101 -14.40 22.44 12.04
N ARG A 102 -14.40 23.74 11.68
CA ARG A 102 -15.60 24.42 11.15
C ARG A 102 -16.02 23.85 9.80
N ARG A 103 -15.07 23.75 8.87
CA ARG A 103 -15.36 23.17 7.53
C ARG A 103 -15.82 21.73 7.64
N TRP A 104 -15.22 20.94 8.53
CA TRP A 104 -15.62 19.56 8.80
C TRP A 104 -17.06 19.47 9.31
N GLU A 105 -17.44 20.31 10.29
CA GLU A 105 -18.80 20.32 10.81
C GLU A 105 -19.82 20.65 9.71
N LEU A 106 -19.54 21.65 8.89
CA LEU A 106 -20.36 22.04 7.76
C LEU A 106 -20.45 20.91 6.72
N ALA A 107 -19.34 20.30 6.36
CA ALA A 107 -19.28 19.17 5.44
C ALA A 107 -20.15 18.00 5.93
N CYS A 108 -20.02 17.64 7.21
CA CYS A 108 -20.85 16.58 7.81
C CYS A 108 -22.34 16.92 7.82
N ARG A 109 -22.72 18.18 7.97
CA ARG A 109 -24.12 18.61 7.89
C ARG A 109 -24.67 18.51 6.46
N HIS A 110 -23.91 18.98 5.47
CA HIS A 110 -24.29 18.85 4.07
C HIS A 110 -24.38 17.40 3.58
N ALA A 111 -23.57 16.52 4.17
CA ALA A 111 -23.58 15.09 3.90
C ALA A 111 -24.59 14.31 4.77
N GLU A 112 -25.52 14.99 5.45
CA GLU A 112 -26.60 14.41 6.28
C GLU A 112 -26.09 13.48 7.41
N LEU A 113 -24.87 13.71 7.90
CA LEU A 113 -24.27 12.93 9.00
C LEU A 113 -24.64 13.41 10.42
N ALA A 114 -25.58 14.34 10.52
CA ALA A 114 -26.11 14.79 11.81
C ALA A 114 -27.10 13.76 12.36
N ASN A 115 -27.01 13.46 13.67
CA ASN A 115 -28.00 12.62 14.32
C ASN A 115 -29.27 13.44 14.65
N ARG A 116 -30.32 12.75 15.19
CA ARG A 116 -31.62 13.37 15.55
C ARG A 116 -31.49 14.57 16.51
N ASN A 117 -30.39 14.68 17.25
CA ASN A 117 -30.11 15.79 18.18
C ASN A 117 -29.19 16.84 17.54
N ASP A 118 -29.07 16.85 16.21
CA ASP A 118 -28.22 17.78 15.45
C ASP A 118 -26.71 17.71 15.81
N HIS A 119 -26.24 16.54 16.30
CA HIS A 119 -24.82 16.32 16.53
C HIS A 119 -24.17 15.66 15.34
N THR A 120 -23.07 16.26 14.86
CA THR A 120 -22.23 15.77 13.77
C THR A 120 -21.01 14.99 14.28
N PRO A 121 -20.35 14.19 13.42
CA PRO A 121 -19.03 13.62 13.72
C PRO A 121 -18.02 14.69 14.12
N ARG A 122 -17.31 14.50 15.27
CA ARG A 122 -16.42 15.53 15.83
C ARG A 122 -14.97 15.13 15.75
N ILE A 123 -14.12 16.03 15.26
CA ILE A 123 -12.67 15.87 15.29
C ILE A 123 -12.18 15.98 16.74
N THR A 124 -11.60 14.89 17.27
CA THR A 124 -11.00 14.84 18.61
C THR A 124 -9.50 15.12 18.58
N ARG A 125 -8.80 14.64 17.53
CA ARG A 125 -7.38 14.92 17.28
C ARG A 125 -7.20 15.24 15.79
N ALA A 126 -6.26 16.12 15.47
CA ALA A 126 -5.85 16.42 14.12
C ALA A 126 -4.32 16.53 14.07
N GLY A 127 -3.71 15.90 13.08
CA GLY A 127 -2.29 15.95 12.76
C GLY A 127 -2.10 16.19 11.26
N LEU A 128 -0.88 16.53 10.85
CA LEU A 128 -0.49 16.62 9.45
C LEU A 128 0.22 15.32 9.05
N VAL A 129 -0.05 14.87 7.84
CA VAL A 129 0.63 13.76 7.16
C VAL A 129 1.06 14.24 5.77
N PRO A 130 1.99 13.58 5.10
CA PRO A 130 2.45 14.00 3.76
C PRO A 130 1.32 14.17 2.74
N SER A 131 0.27 13.37 2.83
CA SER A 131 -0.91 13.43 1.95
C SER A 131 -1.92 14.53 2.31
N GLY A 132 -1.87 15.12 3.53
CA GLY A 132 -2.85 16.10 4.00
C GLY A 132 -3.05 16.08 5.51
N GLU A 133 -4.29 15.90 5.98
CA GLU A 133 -4.61 15.91 7.41
C GLU A 133 -5.07 14.52 7.90
N LEU A 134 -4.49 14.07 9.02
CA LEU A 134 -4.92 12.87 9.73
C LEU A 134 -5.81 13.28 10.92
N LEU A 135 -7.05 12.82 10.90
CA LEU A 135 -8.07 13.15 11.89
C LEU A 135 -8.47 11.90 12.68
N ARG A 136 -8.62 12.06 13.99
CA ARG A 136 -9.38 11.11 14.81
C ARG A 136 -10.78 11.68 15.02
N VAL A 137 -11.79 11.02 14.48
CA VAL A 137 -13.18 11.46 14.48
C VAL A 137 -14.00 10.60 15.45
N ARG A 138 -14.81 11.25 16.28
CA ARG A 138 -15.79 10.59 17.16
C ARG A 138 -17.17 10.70 16.56
N MET A 139 -17.80 9.58 16.28
CA MET A 139 -19.18 9.51 15.78
C MET A 139 -20.18 9.91 16.87
N PRO A 140 -21.27 10.63 16.51
CA PRO A 140 -22.34 10.91 17.44
C PRO A 140 -23.09 9.63 17.84
N ALA A 141 -23.83 9.67 18.95
CA ALA A 141 -24.61 8.52 19.37
C ALA A 141 -25.67 8.17 18.31
N GLY A 142 -25.77 6.91 17.95
CA GLY A 142 -26.71 6.40 16.96
C GLY A 142 -26.21 6.45 15.50
N ALA A 143 -24.98 6.96 15.25
CA ALA A 143 -24.35 6.93 13.94
C ALA A 143 -23.16 5.96 13.93
N ALA A 144 -22.96 5.27 12.81
CA ALA A 144 -21.87 4.32 12.60
C ALA A 144 -20.75 4.93 11.75
N VAL A 145 -19.54 4.36 11.85
CA VAL A 145 -18.42 4.74 10.96
C VAL A 145 -18.76 4.43 9.51
N ALA A 146 -19.54 3.39 9.23
CA ALA A 146 -20.00 3.06 7.89
C ALA A 146 -20.83 4.18 7.22
N ASP A 147 -21.52 5.02 8.00
CA ASP A 147 -22.27 6.15 7.46
C ASP A 147 -21.29 7.22 6.94
N LEU A 148 -20.19 7.44 7.66
CA LEU A 148 -19.12 8.34 7.23
C LEU A 148 -18.36 7.78 6.02
N GLU A 149 -18.14 6.46 5.95
CA GLU A 149 -17.54 5.80 4.78
C GLU A 149 -18.37 6.03 3.52
N LYS A 150 -19.70 5.87 3.60
CA LYS A 150 -20.62 6.12 2.47
C LYS A 150 -20.65 7.60 2.05
N ALA A 151 -20.48 8.50 3.01
CA ALA A 151 -20.49 9.95 2.77
C ALA A 151 -19.08 10.52 2.49
N ALA A 152 -18.06 9.67 2.27
CA ALA A 152 -16.70 10.12 2.09
C ALA A 152 -16.53 11.06 0.90
N GLU A 153 -17.16 10.76 -0.24
CA GLU A 153 -17.09 11.57 -1.46
C GLU A 153 -17.69 12.97 -1.29
N PRO A 154 -18.96 13.15 -0.86
CA PRO A 154 -19.52 14.49 -0.65
C PRO A 154 -18.80 15.29 0.42
N VAL A 155 -18.28 14.65 1.48
CA VAL A 155 -17.45 15.32 2.51
C VAL A 155 -16.12 15.77 1.92
N ALA A 156 -15.46 14.95 1.11
CA ALA A 156 -14.21 15.31 0.42
C ALA A 156 -14.43 16.51 -0.52
N ALA A 157 -15.48 16.47 -1.33
CA ALA A 157 -15.85 17.56 -2.25
C ALA A 157 -16.06 18.88 -1.51
N PHE A 158 -16.81 18.88 -0.39
CA PHE A 158 -17.02 20.07 0.43
C PHE A 158 -15.72 20.62 1.04
N LEU A 159 -14.82 19.72 1.46
CA LEU A 159 -13.52 20.09 2.01
C LEU A 159 -12.51 20.51 0.93
N GLU A 160 -12.88 20.45 -0.36
CA GLU A 160 -11.96 20.65 -1.49
C GLU A 160 -10.74 19.71 -1.41
N ALA A 161 -10.98 18.49 -0.94
CA ALA A 161 -9.99 17.45 -0.86
C ALA A 161 -10.07 16.52 -2.08
N ARG A 162 -8.95 15.91 -2.45
CA ARG A 162 -8.90 14.90 -3.51
C ARG A 162 -9.70 13.64 -3.12
N GLU A 163 -9.59 13.24 -1.84
CA GLU A 163 -10.17 12.01 -1.32
C GLU A 163 -10.33 12.08 0.20
N LEU A 164 -11.32 11.37 0.74
CA LEU A 164 -11.47 11.15 2.17
C LEU A 164 -11.35 9.65 2.45
N ARG A 165 -10.31 9.24 3.15
CA ARG A 165 -10.12 7.84 3.56
C ARG A 165 -10.60 7.66 4.98
N VAL A 166 -11.53 6.75 5.19
CA VAL A 166 -12.13 6.47 6.49
C VAL A 166 -11.78 5.04 6.89
N ALA A 167 -11.22 4.87 8.08
CA ALA A 167 -10.93 3.56 8.66
C ALA A 167 -11.46 3.48 10.09
N ARG A 168 -12.02 2.34 10.47
CA ARG A 168 -12.48 2.09 11.85
C ARG A 168 -11.30 1.95 12.79
N GLU A 169 -11.42 2.50 13.99
CA GLU A 169 -10.44 2.27 15.06
C GLU A 169 -10.72 0.93 15.73
N ALA A 170 -9.74 0.02 15.76
CA ALA A 170 -9.93 -1.36 16.24
C ALA A 170 -10.42 -1.46 17.70
N GLY A 171 -10.08 -0.50 18.55
CA GLY A 171 -10.44 -0.53 19.98
C GLY A 171 -11.82 0.02 20.32
N ASN A 172 -12.49 0.75 19.41
CA ASN A 172 -13.76 1.39 19.72
C ASN A 172 -14.54 1.76 18.45
N ALA A 173 -15.68 1.10 18.23
CA ALA A 173 -16.56 1.31 17.08
C ALA A 173 -17.06 2.77 16.90
N ARG A 174 -16.94 3.61 17.94
CA ARG A 174 -17.35 5.00 17.92
C ARG A 174 -16.30 5.95 17.37
N TYR A 175 -15.09 5.46 17.09
CA TYR A 175 -14.00 6.25 16.56
C TYR A 175 -13.59 5.79 15.16
N ALA A 176 -13.34 6.78 14.31
CA ALA A 176 -12.76 6.59 12.99
C ALA A 176 -11.42 7.31 12.89
N ARG A 177 -10.47 6.71 12.21
CA ARG A 177 -9.28 7.36 11.67
C ARG A 177 -9.61 7.85 10.27
N VAL A 178 -9.51 9.14 10.03
CA VAL A 178 -9.86 9.76 8.75
C VAL A 178 -8.64 10.50 8.21
N VAL A 179 -8.28 10.23 6.96
CA VAL A 179 -7.26 10.98 6.24
C VAL A 179 -7.94 11.85 5.20
N VAL A 180 -7.80 13.18 5.33
CA VAL A 180 -8.22 14.14 4.31
C VAL A 180 -7.06 14.30 3.34
N VAL A 181 -7.15 13.67 2.18
CA VAL A 181 -6.09 13.65 1.19
C VAL A 181 -6.17 14.91 0.34
N ARG A 182 -5.16 15.79 0.43
CA ARG A 182 -5.05 17.04 -0.34
C ARG A 182 -4.22 16.87 -1.60
N ARG A 183 -3.13 16.11 -1.49
CA ARG A 183 -2.18 15.86 -2.55
C ARG A 183 -1.76 14.39 -2.57
N ASP A 184 -1.20 13.96 -3.67
CA ASP A 184 -0.64 12.62 -3.79
C ASP A 184 0.88 12.69 -3.56
N PRO A 185 1.37 12.36 -2.35
CA PRO A 185 2.79 12.46 -2.05
C PRO A 185 3.63 11.51 -2.90
N LEU A 186 3.06 10.38 -3.36
CA LEU A 186 3.77 9.42 -4.21
C LEU A 186 3.92 9.93 -5.65
N ALA A 187 2.94 10.69 -6.15
CA ALA A 187 3.01 11.28 -7.49
C ALA A 187 4.08 12.37 -7.58
N GLU A 188 4.24 13.15 -6.50
CA GLU A 188 5.20 14.26 -6.43
C GLU A 188 6.66 13.79 -6.19
N LEU A 189 6.86 12.54 -5.75
CA LEU A 189 8.21 12.02 -5.53
C LEU A 189 8.97 11.88 -6.86
N PRO A 190 10.25 12.25 -6.93
CA PRO A 190 11.11 11.88 -8.07
C PRO A 190 11.31 10.37 -8.11
N GLY A 191 11.85 9.84 -9.20
CA GLY A 191 12.33 8.46 -9.27
C GLY A 191 13.44 8.26 -8.22
N LEU A 192 13.17 7.49 -7.18
CA LEU A 192 14.13 7.20 -6.12
C LEU A 192 14.99 5.99 -6.52
N ALA A 193 16.30 6.16 -6.51
CA ALA A 193 17.22 5.04 -6.76
C ALA A 193 17.06 3.94 -5.70
N TRP A 194 17.22 2.69 -6.12
CA TRP A 194 17.17 1.55 -5.21
C TRP A 194 18.29 1.62 -4.16
N PRO A 195 18.00 1.53 -2.85
CA PRO A 195 19.01 1.67 -1.79
C PRO A 195 20.16 0.66 -1.88
N ASN A 196 19.88 -0.51 -2.48
CA ASN A 196 20.85 -1.61 -2.56
C ASN A 196 21.72 -1.58 -3.84
N LEU A 197 21.66 -0.53 -4.67
CA LEU A 197 22.47 -0.41 -5.89
C LEU A 197 23.97 -0.57 -5.62
N GLY A 198 24.45 -0.01 -4.52
CA GLY A 198 25.86 -0.04 -4.12
C GLY A 198 26.30 -1.27 -3.32
N ALA A 199 25.37 -2.17 -2.97
CA ALA A 199 25.66 -3.31 -2.09
C ALA A 199 26.69 -4.26 -2.71
N SER A 200 27.67 -4.67 -1.94
CA SER A 200 28.71 -5.65 -2.38
C SER A 200 28.16 -7.07 -2.52
N GLY A 201 27.12 -7.41 -1.76
CA GLY A 201 26.34 -8.64 -1.81
C GLY A 201 25.04 -8.43 -1.05
N LEU A 202 24.03 -9.24 -1.33
CA LEU A 202 22.74 -9.21 -0.67
C LEU A 202 22.39 -10.60 -0.13
N SER A 203 21.36 -10.69 0.70
CA SER A 203 20.85 -11.96 1.19
C SER A 203 19.35 -12.03 1.02
N VAL A 204 18.87 -13.13 0.44
CA VAL A 204 17.45 -13.44 0.31
C VAL A 204 16.74 -13.71 1.64
N TRP A 205 17.53 -13.89 2.71
CA TRP A 205 17.01 -14.08 4.07
C TRP A 205 16.62 -12.77 4.75
N GLU A 206 17.08 -11.63 4.21
CA GLU A 206 16.78 -10.30 4.74
C GLU A 206 15.63 -9.64 4.00
N PRO A 207 14.89 -8.73 4.65
CA PRO A 207 13.84 -7.95 3.99
C PRO A 207 14.42 -7.05 2.89
N ILE A 208 13.81 -7.09 1.71
CA ILE A 208 14.24 -6.37 0.51
C ILE A 208 13.47 -5.04 0.44
N PRO A 209 14.14 -3.89 0.40
CA PRO A 209 13.48 -2.61 0.20
C PRO A 209 12.93 -2.52 -1.23
N VAL A 210 11.62 -2.24 -1.36
CA VAL A 210 10.95 -2.23 -2.67
C VAL A 210 10.33 -0.87 -3.02
N GLY A 211 10.18 0.04 -2.05
CA GLY A 211 9.59 1.35 -2.30
C GLY A 211 9.29 2.13 -1.03
N ILE A 212 8.57 3.22 -1.18
CA ILE A 212 8.15 4.11 -0.09
C ILE A 212 6.62 4.26 -0.14
N ASN A 213 5.98 4.20 1.02
CA ASN A 213 4.53 4.42 1.15
C ASN A 213 4.18 5.92 1.21
N GLU A 214 2.89 6.23 1.29
CA GLU A 214 2.37 7.61 1.35
C GLU A 214 2.80 8.40 2.59
N ASP A 215 3.22 7.71 3.66
CA ASP A 215 3.75 8.31 4.89
C ASP A 215 5.28 8.52 4.85
N GLY A 216 5.94 8.22 3.71
CA GLY A 216 7.39 8.30 3.56
C GLY A 216 8.15 7.13 4.21
N GLN A 217 7.45 6.06 4.61
CA GLN A 217 8.05 4.90 5.26
C GLN A 217 8.52 3.90 4.22
N LEU A 218 9.65 3.25 4.51
CA LEU A 218 10.21 2.19 3.68
C LEU A 218 9.27 0.97 3.68
N VAL A 219 8.96 0.47 2.47
CA VAL A 219 8.23 -0.77 2.26
C VAL A 219 9.19 -1.86 1.86
N THR A 220 9.09 -3.01 2.52
CA THR A 220 9.99 -4.15 2.29
C THR A 220 9.21 -5.42 1.98
N VAL A 221 9.84 -6.34 1.24
CA VAL A 221 9.36 -7.70 0.95
C VAL A 221 10.36 -8.70 1.51
N GLY A 222 9.89 -9.62 2.35
CA GLY A 222 10.69 -10.75 2.83
C GLY A 222 10.35 -12.01 2.04
N LEU A 223 11.35 -12.68 1.46
CA LEU A 223 11.14 -13.86 0.62
C LEU A 223 11.07 -15.17 1.40
N VAL A 224 11.56 -15.20 2.62
CA VAL A 224 11.57 -16.44 3.43
C VAL A 224 10.14 -16.93 3.67
N GLU A 225 9.86 -18.15 3.23
CA GLU A 225 8.54 -18.78 3.33
C GLU A 225 7.40 -18.04 2.61
N ARG A 226 7.69 -17.13 1.65
CA ARG A 226 6.68 -16.30 0.99
C ARG A 226 6.91 -16.17 -0.49
N ASN A 227 5.86 -16.42 -1.25
CA ASN A 227 5.81 -16.26 -2.70
C ASN A 227 5.24 -14.89 -3.06
N VAL A 228 5.61 -14.37 -4.22
CA VAL A 228 5.20 -13.02 -4.67
C VAL A 228 4.53 -13.12 -6.04
N LEU A 229 3.31 -12.60 -6.15
CA LEU A 229 2.61 -12.39 -7.41
C LEU A 229 2.64 -10.91 -7.75
N ILE A 230 3.13 -10.57 -8.93
CA ILE A 230 3.24 -9.19 -9.43
C ILE A 230 2.38 -9.06 -10.69
N GLY A 231 1.45 -8.12 -10.69
CA GLY A 231 0.60 -7.89 -11.85
C GLY A 231 0.49 -6.42 -12.20
N GLY A 232 0.14 -6.14 -13.46
CA GLY A 232 -0.07 -4.78 -13.95
C GLY A 232 0.21 -4.64 -15.43
N GLU A 233 -0.27 -3.56 -16.01
CA GLU A 233 -0.08 -3.24 -17.42
C GLU A 233 1.39 -2.98 -17.79
N PRO A 234 1.73 -3.08 -19.08
CA PRO A 234 3.01 -2.62 -19.59
C PRO A 234 3.29 -1.18 -19.19
N GLY A 235 4.53 -0.90 -18.74
CA GLY A 235 4.94 0.42 -18.28
C GLY A 235 4.43 0.84 -16.90
N GLY A 236 3.67 -0.01 -16.18
CA GLY A 236 3.19 0.28 -14.82
C GLY A 236 4.27 0.23 -13.73
N GLY A 237 5.40 -0.44 -13.97
CA GLY A 237 6.48 -0.64 -12.99
C GLY A 237 6.73 -2.09 -12.58
N LYS A 238 5.99 -3.05 -13.14
CA LYS A 238 6.07 -4.49 -12.85
C LYS A 238 7.49 -5.02 -12.96
N SER A 239 8.16 -4.79 -14.10
CA SER A 239 9.52 -5.27 -14.37
C SER A 239 10.53 -4.75 -13.35
N VAL A 240 10.44 -3.49 -12.96
CA VAL A 240 11.32 -2.90 -11.93
C VAL A 240 11.08 -3.56 -10.57
N GLY A 241 9.81 -3.77 -10.18
CA GLY A 241 9.47 -4.47 -8.94
C GLY A 241 10.03 -5.89 -8.90
N GLN A 242 9.87 -6.64 -9.98
CA GLN A 242 10.41 -7.98 -10.13
C GLN A 242 11.94 -7.99 -10.13
N SER A 243 12.57 -7.05 -10.82
CA SER A 243 14.03 -6.95 -10.94
C SER A 243 14.72 -6.72 -9.60
N MET A 244 14.16 -5.93 -8.68
CA MET A 244 14.73 -5.75 -7.33
C MET A 244 14.79 -7.07 -6.55
N LEU A 245 13.73 -7.87 -6.63
CA LEU A 245 13.67 -9.18 -5.97
C LEU A 245 14.63 -10.18 -6.63
N THR A 246 14.67 -10.19 -7.96
CA THR A 246 15.59 -11.03 -8.76
C THR A 246 17.05 -10.65 -8.52
N ALA A 247 17.36 -9.34 -8.51
CA ALA A 247 18.69 -8.83 -8.22
C ALA A 247 19.17 -9.29 -6.84
N THR A 248 18.29 -9.26 -5.84
CA THR A 248 18.63 -9.74 -4.49
C THR A 248 18.97 -11.23 -4.50
N ALA A 249 18.16 -12.04 -5.21
CA ALA A 249 18.44 -13.48 -5.35
C ALA A 249 19.74 -13.75 -6.14
N ALA A 250 20.00 -12.96 -7.20
CA ALA A 250 21.22 -13.09 -8.00
C ALA A 250 22.49 -12.70 -7.21
N LEU A 251 22.42 -11.64 -6.39
CA LEU A 251 23.52 -11.13 -5.55
C LEU A 251 23.74 -11.94 -4.26
N ASP A 252 22.88 -12.92 -3.96
CA ASP A 252 23.10 -13.93 -2.92
C ASP A 252 23.70 -15.19 -3.56
N PRO A 253 25.02 -15.43 -3.48
CA PRO A 253 25.64 -16.57 -4.16
C PRO A 253 25.23 -17.92 -3.57
N ALA A 254 24.68 -17.96 -2.36
CA ALA A 254 24.15 -19.16 -1.74
C ALA A 254 22.71 -19.48 -2.23
N CYS A 255 22.02 -18.51 -2.85
CA CYS A 255 20.68 -18.70 -3.39
C CYS A 255 20.73 -19.37 -4.77
N GLU A 256 19.97 -20.45 -4.99
CA GLU A 256 19.74 -20.99 -6.33
C GLU A 256 18.69 -20.17 -7.07
N LEU A 257 18.92 -19.95 -8.37
CA LEU A 257 18.04 -19.14 -9.20
C LEU A 257 17.61 -19.95 -10.45
N THR A 258 16.29 -20.07 -10.65
CA THR A 258 15.68 -20.60 -11.88
C THR A 258 14.89 -19.49 -12.54
N LEU A 259 15.09 -19.28 -13.84
CA LEU A 259 14.45 -18.26 -14.65
C LEU A 259 13.51 -18.89 -15.68
N LEU A 260 12.27 -18.41 -15.71
CA LEU A 260 11.25 -18.76 -16.71
C LEU A 260 10.92 -17.47 -17.47
N ASP A 261 11.60 -17.23 -18.61
CA ASP A 261 11.52 -16.01 -19.41
C ASP A 261 10.71 -16.23 -20.69
N GLY A 262 9.42 -15.99 -20.61
CA GLY A 262 8.49 -16.13 -21.74
C GLY A 262 8.65 -15.08 -22.84
N LYS A 263 9.63 -14.15 -22.72
CA LYS A 263 9.87 -13.08 -23.69
C LYS A 263 11.33 -12.93 -24.13
N TYR A 264 12.25 -13.64 -23.51
CA TYR A 264 13.71 -13.54 -23.72
C TYR A 264 14.33 -12.18 -23.42
N VAL A 265 13.65 -11.26 -22.76
CA VAL A 265 14.12 -9.88 -22.58
C VAL A 265 14.20 -9.47 -21.12
N GLU A 266 13.15 -9.77 -20.35
CA GLU A 266 12.99 -9.24 -19.00
C GLU A 266 13.98 -9.86 -17.99
N LEU A 267 14.31 -11.14 -18.16
CA LEU A 267 15.23 -11.85 -17.26
C LEU A 267 16.61 -12.07 -17.89
N ALA A 268 16.83 -11.62 -19.14
CA ALA A 268 18.10 -11.77 -19.85
C ALA A 268 19.34 -11.34 -19.06
N PRO A 269 19.36 -10.22 -18.32
CA PRO A 269 20.54 -9.81 -17.53
C PRO A 269 20.97 -10.86 -16.51
N TRP A 270 20.05 -11.69 -16.01
CA TRP A 270 20.29 -12.63 -14.92
C TRP A 270 20.64 -14.06 -15.37
N VAL A 271 20.65 -14.32 -16.68
CA VAL A 271 20.91 -15.68 -17.24
C VAL A 271 22.25 -16.24 -16.75
N GLY A 272 23.32 -15.41 -16.71
CA GLY A 272 24.63 -15.82 -16.20
C GLY A 272 24.67 -16.15 -14.70
N CYS A 273 23.61 -15.81 -13.96
CA CYS A 273 23.47 -16.10 -12.52
C CYS A 273 22.57 -17.30 -12.23
N ALA A 274 21.85 -17.82 -13.22
CA ALA A 274 20.83 -18.84 -13.05
C ALA A 274 21.42 -20.26 -13.12
N ALA A 275 20.89 -21.15 -12.28
CA ALA A 275 21.16 -22.60 -12.37
C ALA A 275 20.37 -23.25 -13.53
N ARG A 276 19.18 -22.70 -13.81
CA ARG A 276 18.30 -23.17 -14.90
C ARG A 276 17.62 -21.97 -15.54
N THR A 277 17.48 -21.99 -16.88
CA THR A 277 16.75 -20.99 -17.64
C THR A 277 15.85 -21.68 -18.64
N VAL A 278 14.58 -21.27 -18.71
CA VAL A 278 13.57 -21.73 -19.66
C VAL A 278 13.10 -20.55 -20.49
N GLY A 279 12.98 -20.74 -21.79
CA GLY A 279 12.46 -19.74 -22.72
C GLY A 279 10.99 -19.98 -23.09
N LEU A 280 10.70 -19.94 -24.40
CA LEU A 280 9.34 -20.00 -24.93
C LEU A 280 8.70 -21.40 -24.92
N SER A 281 9.41 -22.44 -24.50
CA SER A 281 8.91 -23.82 -24.51
C SER A 281 8.10 -24.12 -23.24
N GLN A 282 6.81 -24.41 -23.40
CA GLN A 282 5.97 -24.89 -22.30
C GLN A 282 6.40 -26.28 -21.80
N ASP A 283 6.82 -27.18 -22.70
CA ASP A 283 7.25 -28.50 -22.29
C ASP A 283 8.52 -28.44 -21.46
N GLU A 284 9.51 -27.61 -21.85
CA GLU A 284 10.71 -27.37 -21.06
C GLU A 284 10.38 -26.77 -19.69
N CYS A 285 9.41 -25.87 -19.64
CA CYS A 285 8.91 -25.32 -18.38
C CYS A 285 8.35 -26.41 -17.48
N ILE A 286 7.52 -27.29 -18.01
CA ILE A 286 6.94 -28.43 -17.29
C ILE A 286 8.05 -29.35 -16.77
N ASP A 287 9.04 -29.68 -17.58
CA ASP A 287 10.15 -30.54 -17.18
C ASP A 287 11.00 -29.93 -16.06
N VAL A 288 11.29 -28.63 -16.16
CA VAL A 288 12.00 -27.90 -15.10
C VAL A 288 11.16 -27.85 -13.82
N LEU A 289 9.87 -27.57 -13.91
CA LEU A 289 8.98 -27.57 -12.74
C LEU A 289 8.90 -28.94 -12.07
N LYS A 290 8.85 -30.06 -12.84
CA LYS A 290 8.92 -31.43 -12.31
C LYS A 290 10.21 -31.69 -11.56
N ALA A 291 11.34 -31.25 -12.13
CA ALA A 291 12.64 -31.37 -11.47
C ALA A 291 12.69 -30.58 -10.14
N LEU A 292 12.13 -29.38 -10.10
CA LEU A 292 12.04 -28.57 -8.88
C LEU A 292 11.14 -29.20 -7.82
N VAL A 293 10.01 -29.81 -8.21
CA VAL A 293 9.13 -30.54 -7.28
C VAL A 293 9.85 -31.78 -6.74
N THR A 294 10.59 -32.52 -7.57
CA THR A 294 11.40 -33.66 -7.12
C THR A 294 12.49 -33.23 -6.12
N GLU A 295 13.18 -32.13 -6.41
CA GLU A 295 14.16 -31.54 -5.48
C GLU A 295 13.50 -31.12 -4.16
N MET A 296 12.33 -30.48 -4.21
CA MET A 296 11.55 -30.09 -3.03
C MET A 296 11.21 -31.33 -2.17
N ASP A 297 10.77 -32.42 -2.78
CA ASP A 297 10.45 -33.67 -2.08
C ASP A 297 11.69 -34.29 -1.41
N SER A 298 12.85 -34.24 -2.09
CA SER A 298 14.15 -34.67 -1.53
C SER A 298 14.54 -33.82 -0.31
N ARG A 299 14.33 -32.48 -0.38
CA ARG A 299 14.57 -31.59 0.77
C ARG A 299 13.66 -31.93 1.95
N TYR A 300 12.39 -32.29 1.71
CA TYR A 300 11.48 -32.76 2.76
C TYR A 300 11.97 -34.05 3.43
N LEU A 301 12.42 -35.02 2.66
CA LEU A 301 13.00 -36.26 3.24
C LEU A 301 14.19 -35.94 4.14
N THR A 302 15.05 -35.02 3.71
CA THR A 302 16.21 -34.57 4.50
C THR A 302 15.78 -33.84 5.78
N LEU A 303 14.76 -32.96 5.71
CA LEU A 303 14.20 -32.30 6.87
C LEU A 303 13.66 -33.30 7.90
N VAL A 304 12.90 -34.32 7.45
CA VAL A 304 12.36 -35.37 8.30
C VAL A 304 13.49 -36.16 8.96
N ALA A 305 14.50 -36.59 8.19
CA ALA A 305 15.65 -37.30 8.72
C ALA A 305 16.42 -36.51 9.82
N ASN A 306 16.51 -35.18 9.65
CA ASN A 306 17.14 -34.27 10.58
C ASN A 306 16.21 -33.77 11.70
N ARG A 307 14.97 -34.27 11.79
CA ARG A 307 13.94 -33.82 12.73
C ARG A 307 13.67 -32.30 12.65
N GLN A 308 13.79 -31.72 11.46
CA GLN A 308 13.51 -30.32 11.17
C GLN A 308 12.12 -30.21 10.54
N ARG A 309 11.40 -29.13 10.85
CA ARG A 309 10.06 -28.86 10.27
C ARG A 309 10.14 -27.97 9.05
N LYS A 310 11.19 -27.17 8.94
CA LYS A 310 11.44 -26.24 7.85
C LYS A 310 12.94 -25.90 7.77
N ILE A 311 13.34 -25.33 6.64
CA ILE A 311 14.71 -24.87 6.48
C ILE A 311 15.01 -23.64 7.34
N HIS A 312 16.27 -23.54 7.78
CA HIS A 312 16.81 -22.37 8.46
C HIS A 312 18.21 -22.06 7.94
N ARG A 313 18.54 -20.77 7.77
CA ARG A 313 19.88 -20.32 7.38
C ARG A 313 20.97 -20.89 8.31
N ALA A 314 20.72 -20.89 9.62
CA ALA A 314 21.64 -21.41 10.61
C ALA A 314 22.02 -22.89 10.44
N ASN A 315 21.20 -23.66 9.73
CA ASN A 315 21.42 -25.08 9.45
C ASN A 315 22.04 -25.33 8.06
N GLY A 316 22.61 -24.29 7.44
CA GLY A 316 23.26 -24.39 6.12
C GLY A 316 22.32 -24.53 4.92
N TRP A 317 20.99 -24.39 5.13
CA TRP A 317 20.04 -24.44 4.03
C TRP A 317 20.07 -23.17 3.16
N THR A 318 19.84 -23.37 1.87
CA THR A 318 19.76 -22.30 0.87
C THR A 318 18.34 -22.18 0.33
N LEU A 319 17.95 -20.96 -0.08
CA LEU A 319 16.71 -20.75 -0.80
C LEU A 319 16.90 -21.04 -2.29
N HIS A 320 15.84 -21.54 -2.92
CA HIS A 320 15.72 -21.65 -4.37
C HIS A 320 14.64 -20.70 -4.85
N VAL A 321 15.03 -19.69 -5.59
CA VAL A 321 14.13 -18.66 -6.12
C VAL A 321 13.81 -18.96 -7.58
N VAL A 322 12.52 -19.15 -7.87
CA VAL A 322 11.99 -19.38 -9.23
C VAL A 322 11.34 -18.09 -9.69
N VAL A 323 11.88 -17.45 -10.70
CA VAL A 323 11.35 -16.20 -11.28
C VAL A 323 10.66 -16.50 -12.60
N CYS A 324 9.40 -16.08 -12.71
CA CYS A 324 8.61 -16.19 -13.94
C CYS A 324 8.15 -14.78 -14.35
N ASP A 325 8.54 -14.30 -15.53
CA ASP A 325 8.23 -12.95 -16.02
C ASP A 325 6.80 -12.80 -16.53
N GLU A 326 6.23 -13.89 -17.08
CA GLU A 326 4.86 -13.92 -17.59
C GLU A 326 4.21 -15.28 -17.33
N LEU A 327 3.57 -15.41 -16.17
CA LEU A 327 2.91 -16.64 -15.74
C LEU A 327 1.82 -17.07 -16.72
N ALA A 328 1.11 -16.10 -17.31
CA ALA A 328 0.09 -16.34 -18.31
C ALA A 328 0.61 -17.08 -19.56
N PHE A 329 1.86 -16.86 -19.92
CA PHE A 329 2.48 -17.48 -21.08
C PHE A 329 2.53 -19.01 -20.94
N TYR A 330 2.85 -19.52 -19.76
CA TYR A 330 2.97 -20.95 -19.48
C TYR A 330 1.66 -21.62 -19.07
N LEU A 331 0.63 -20.84 -18.68
CA LEU A 331 -0.65 -21.36 -18.22
C LEU A 331 -1.79 -21.26 -19.23
N ASN A 332 -1.61 -20.52 -20.32
CA ASN A 332 -2.70 -20.22 -21.26
C ASN A 332 -2.27 -20.43 -22.72
N THR A 333 -1.79 -21.63 -23.03
CA THR A 333 -1.50 -22.08 -24.39
C THR A 333 -2.73 -22.79 -25.00
N THR A 334 -2.61 -23.27 -26.24
CA THR A 334 -3.66 -24.06 -26.91
C THR A 334 -3.80 -25.46 -26.32
N ASP A 335 -2.75 -26.01 -25.69
CA ASP A 335 -2.78 -27.33 -25.05
C ASP A 335 -3.32 -27.21 -23.61
N ARG A 336 -4.59 -27.59 -23.47
CA ARG A 336 -5.28 -27.57 -22.16
C ARG A 336 -4.69 -28.57 -21.15
N THR A 337 -4.10 -29.67 -21.61
CA THR A 337 -3.50 -30.70 -20.76
C THR A 337 -2.21 -30.17 -20.17
N ALA A 338 -1.33 -29.61 -21.00
CA ALA A 338 -0.10 -28.97 -20.60
C ALA A 338 -0.35 -27.76 -19.67
N ASN A 339 -1.38 -26.95 -19.95
CA ASN A 339 -1.79 -25.83 -19.07
C ASN A 339 -2.17 -26.31 -17.67
N ARG A 340 -2.96 -27.40 -17.58
CA ARG A 340 -3.36 -27.99 -16.29
C ARG A 340 -2.15 -28.57 -15.56
N GLU A 341 -1.26 -29.24 -16.26
CA GLU A 341 -0.04 -29.82 -15.67
C GLU A 341 0.88 -28.74 -15.13
N ALA A 342 1.20 -27.71 -15.91
CA ALA A 342 1.99 -26.56 -15.49
C ALA A 342 1.35 -25.86 -14.28
N GLY A 343 0.03 -25.62 -14.31
CA GLY A 343 -0.71 -25.01 -13.22
C GLY A 343 -0.67 -25.81 -11.92
N ASN A 344 -0.74 -27.14 -11.99
CA ASN A 344 -0.61 -28.02 -10.83
C ASN A 344 0.81 -28.01 -10.26
N LEU A 345 1.83 -28.01 -11.10
CA LEU A 345 3.24 -27.92 -10.66
C LEU A 345 3.55 -26.58 -10.02
N PHE A 346 3.12 -25.45 -10.59
CA PHE A 346 3.22 -24.15 -9.94
C PHE A 346 2.49 -24.12 -8.59
N ARG A 347 1.26 -24.66 -8.54
CA ARG A 347 0.51 -24.76 -7.28
C ARG A 347 1.27 -25.56 -6.23
N ASP A 348 1.88 -26.67 -6.61
CA ASP A 348 2.62 -27.54 -5.71
C ASP A 348 3.85 -26.81 -5.14
N LEU A 349 4.64 -26.16 -6.00
CA LEU A 349 5.78 -25.33 -5.57
C LEU A 349 5.34 -24.16 -4.64
N VAL A 350 4.28 -23.44 -5.00
CA VAL A 350 3.82 -22.28 -4.22
C VAL A 350 3.24 -22.72 -2.87
N SER A 351 2.47 -23.81 -2.81
CA SER A 351 1.82 -24.26 -1.57
C SER A 351 2.76 -25.01 -0.64
N ARG A 352 3.59 -25.90 -1.17
CA ARG A 352 4.47 -26.79 -0.41
C ARG A 352 5.89 -26.25 -0.26
N GLY A 353 6.36 -25.45 -1.25
CA GLY A 353 7.75 -24.98 -1.30
C GLY A 353 8.20 -24.16 -0.10
N ARG A 354 7.28 -23.51 0.62
CA ARG A 354 7.57 -22.59 1.74
C ARG A 354 8.51 -23.21 2.79
N ALA A 355 8.21 -24.40 3.29
CA ALA A 355 9.01 -25.05 4.32
C ALA A 355 10.32 -25.67 3.79
N ALA A 356 10.37 -26.02 2.49
CA ALA A 356 11.54 -26.57 1.82
C ALA A 356 12.45 -25.50 1.17
N GLY A 357 12.09 -24.21 1.29
CA GLY A 357 12.90 -23.09 0.81
C GLY A 357 12.78 -22.77 -0.66
N PHE A 358 11.67 -23.16 -1.29
CA PHE A 358 11.34 -22.72 -2.63
C PHE A 358 10.48 -21.46 -2.57
N VAL A 359 10.84 -20.46 -3.35
CA VAL A 359 10.15 -19.18 -3.45
C VAL A 359 9.84 -18.90 -4.91
N VAL A 360 8.57 -18.68 -5.22
CA VAL A 360 8.11 -18.34 -6.58
C VAL A 360 7.83 -16.84 -6.66
N LEU A 361 8.53 -16.15 -7.56
CA LEU A 361 8.30 -14.77 -7.96
C LEU A 361 7.63 -14.80 -9.34
N ALA A 362 6.30 -14.73 -9.38
CA ALA A 362 5.55 -14.79 -10.63
C ALA A 362 5.03 -13.41 -11.01
N ALA A 363 5.17 -13.05 -12.30
CA ALA A 363 4.61 -11.83 -12.82
C ALA A 363 3.63 -12.09 -13.97
N THR A 364 2.73 -11.11 -14.24
CA THR A 364 1.79 -11.15 -15.36
C THR A 364 1.39 -9.76 -15.81
N GLN A 365 1.22 -9.57 -17.11
CA GLN A 365 0.69 -8.34 -17.71
C GLN A 365 -0.81 -8.39 -17.96
N LYS A 366 -1.38 -9.59 -18.00
CA LYS A 366 -2.82 -9.82 -18.23
C LYS A 366 -3.44 -10.54 -17.05
N PRO A 367 -3.66 -9.84 -15.92
CA PRO A 367 -4.31 -10.45 -14.77
C PRO A 367 -5.81 -10.61 -15.05
N SER A 368 -6.20 -11.74 -15.60
CA SER A 368 -7.60 -12.15 -15.75
C SER A 368 -7.83 -13.43 -14.94
N GLY A 369 -9.08 -13.65 -14.50
CA GLY A 369 -9.44 -14.87 -13.79
C GLY A 369 -9.22 -16.16 -14.62
N ASP A 370 -9.31 -16.04 -15.94
CA ASP A 370 -9.05 -17.14 -16.88
C ASP A 370 -7.55 -17.42 -17.04
N THR A 371 -6.71 -16.41 -16.82
CA THR A 371 -5.26 -16.49 -17.01
C THR A 371 -4.54 -17.00 -15.77
N ILE A 372 -4.94 -16.51 -14.58
CA ILE A 372 -4.40 -16.96 -13.30
C ILE A 372 -5.55 -17.53 -12.47
N PRO A 373 -5.64 -18.85 -12.36
CA PRO A 373 -6.69 -19.47 -11.56
C PRO A 373 -6.68 -18.99 -10.11
N THR A 374 -7.86 -18.75 -9.55
CA THR A 374 -8.03 -18.25 -8.17
C THR A 374 -7.31 -19.13 -7.15
N TYR A 375 -7.37 -20.46 -7.33
CA TYR A 375 -6.73 -21.43 -6.43
C TYR A 375 -5.20 -21.29 -6.39
N LEU A 376 -4.57 -20.79 -7.46
CA LEU A 376 -3.12 -20.53 -7.50
C LEU A 376 -2.80 -19.15 -6.94
N ARG A 377 -3.56 -18.13 -7.36
CA ARG A 377 -3.37 -16.74 -6.92
C ARG A 377 -3.42 -16.59 -5.40
N ASP A 378 -4.39 -17.25 -4.75
CA ASP A 378 -4.65 -17.09 -3.31
C ASP A 378 -3.58 -17.75 -2.43
N LEU A 379 -2.67 -18.52 -3.02
CA LEU A 379 -1.50 -19.09 -2.34
C LEU A 379 -0.32 -18.12 -2.22
N PHE A 380 -0.31 -17.04 -3.00
CA PHE A 380 0.76 -16.05 -2.94
C PHE A 380 0.59 -15.16 -1.70
N ALA A 381 1.59 -15.14 -0.83
CA ALA A 381 1.61 -14.37 0.40
C ALA A 381 1.75 -12.86 0.15
N PHE A 382 2.55 -12.48 -0.86
CA PHE A 382 2.63 -11.11 -1.36
C PHE A 382 1.93 -11.03 -2.71
N ARG A 383 1.07 -10.01 -2.86
CA ARG A 383 0.39 -9.70 -4.11
C ARG A 383 0.57 -8.22 -4.41
N TRP A 384 1.24 -7.91 -5.52
CA TRP A 384 1.64 -6.56 -5.87
C TRP A 384 0.98 -6.13 -7.17
N ALA A 385 -0.02 -5.25 -7.08
CA ALA A 385 -0.72 -4.69 -8.23
C ALA A 385 -0.13 -3.33 -8.57
N PHE A 386 0.55 -3.25 -9.70
CA PHE A 386 0.86 -2.01 -10.38
C PHE A 386 -0.35 -1.54 -11.19
N ARG A 387 -0.25 -0.39 -11.86
CA ARG A 387 -1.36 0.16 -12.66
C ARG A 387 -2.07 -0.91 -13.48
N CYS A 388 -3.40 -0.92 -13.39
CA CYS A 388 -4.32 -1.77 -14.12
C CYS A 388 -5.29 -0.90 -14.93
N THR A 389 -5.92 -1.48 -15.99
CA THR A 389 -6.96 -0.76 -16.76
C THR A 389 -8.28 -0.70 -16.01
N THR A 390 -8.59 -1.72 -15.23
CA THR A 390 -9.90 -1.87 -14.58
C THR A 390 -9.78 -2.26 -13.10
N PRO A 391 -10.79 -1.93 -12.28
CA PRO A 391 -10.87 -2.42 -10.89
C PRO A 391 -10.83 -3.93 -10.77
N GLN A 392 -11.43 -4.66 -11.74
CA GLN A 392 -11.48 -6.11 -11.77
C GLN A 392 -10.08 -6.71 -11.95
N MET A 393 -9.23 -6.10 -12.80
CA MET A 393 -7.83 -6.52 -12.94
C MET A 393 -7.05 -6.31 -11.65
N SER A 394 -7.30 -5.20 -10.94
CA SER A 394 -6.72 -4.93 -9.62
C SER A 394 -7.14 -6.01 -8.62
N ASP A 395 -8.43 -6.32 -8.56
CA ASP A 395 -8.97 -7.38 -7.69
C ASP A 395 -8.49 -8.77 -8.09
N THR A 396 -8.19 -9.02 -9.38
CA THR A 396 -7.59 -10.28 -9.81
C THR A 396 -6.20 -10.48 -9.21
N ILE A 397 -5.44 -9.43 -8.97
CA ILE A 397 -4.11 -9.53 -8.35
C ILE A 397 -4.23 -9.51 -6.83
N LEU A 398 -4.85 -8.47 -6.26
CA LEU A 398 -4.90 -8.25 -4.83
C LEU A 398 -5.85 -9.22 -4.09
N GLY A 399 -6.88 -9.69 -4.77
CA GLY A 399 -8.01 -10.45 -4.22
C GLY A 399 -9.30 -9.66 -4.33
N GLY A 400 -10.43 -10.38 -4.43
CA GLY A 400 -11.73 -9.76 -4.67
C GLY A 400 -12.15 -8.79 -3.56
N GLY A 401 -12.71 -7.64 -3.96
CA GLY A 401 -13.29 -6.65 -3.06
C GLY A 401 -12.35 -5.53 -2.60
N TRP A 402 -11.04 -5.63 -2.82
CA TRP A 402 -10.11 -4.57 -2.42
C TRP A 402 -10.32 -3.27 -3.20
N ALA A 403 -10.64 -3.37 -4.50
CA ALA A 403 -10.89 -2.19 -5.32
C ALA A 403 -12.11 -1.40 -4.83
N SER A 404 -13.15 -2.07 -4.31
CA SER A 404 -14.38 -1.42 -3.82
C SER A 404 -14.18 -0.67 -2.50
N VAL A 405 -13.13 -1.01 -1.73
CA VAL A 405 -12.79 -0.34 -0.47
C VAL A 405 -11.60 0.62 -0.60
N GLY A 406 -11.26 1.03 -1.85
CA GLY A 406 -10.29 2.08 -2.13
C GLY A 406 -8.88 1.59 -2.54
N PHE A 407 -8.59 0.28 -2.48
CA PHE A 407 -7.29 -0.27 -2.92
C PHE A 407 -7.37 -0.70 -4.39
N ASN A 408 -7.48 0.27 -5.27
CA ASN A 408 -7.75 0.06 -6.69
C ASN A 408 -6.57 0.53 -7.56
N ALA A 409 -5.82 -0.41 -8.12
CA ALA A 409 -4.72 -0.12 -9.04
C ALA A 409 -5.19 0.46 -10.38
N GLY A 410 -6.49 0.39 -10.70
CA GLY A 410 -7.09 1.06 -11.85
C GLY A 410 -7.17 2.59 -11.72
N THR A 411 -7.00 3.13 -10.50
CA THR A 411 -6.97 4.59 -10.28
C THR A 411 -5.57 5.19 -10.39
N VAL A 412 -4.54 4.38 -10.62
CA VAL A 412 -3.17 4.86 -10.78
C VAL A 412 -3.02 5.51 -12.16
N ASP A 413 -2.63 6.78 -12.17
CA ASP A 413 -2.41 7.54 -13.38
C ASP A 413 -1.21 6.98 -14.19
N ALA A 414 -1.35 6.95 -15.52
CA ALA A 414 -0.31 6.50 -16.44
C ALA A 414 1.00 7.33 -16.36
N ALA A 415 0.90 8.60 -15.97
CA ALA A 415 2.04 9.48 -15.77
C ALA A 415 2.89 9.09 -14.55
N HIS A 416 2.31 8.38 -13.58
CA HIS A 416 2.96 8.05 -12.30
C HIS A 416 3.42 6.60 -12.26
N ARG A 417 4.40 6.26 -13.11
CA ARG A 417 4.99 4.90 -13.17
C ARG A 417 5.58 4.49 -11.83
N GLY A 418 5.46 3.21 -11.51
CA GLY A 418 5.99 2.61 -10.29
C GLY A 418 5.09 2.80 -9.07
N ILE A 419 3.94 3.47 -9.18
CA ILE A 419 2.92 3.46 -8.12
C ILE A 419 2.10 2.18 -8.23
N GLY A 420 1.84 1.55 -7.09
CA GLY A 420 1.05 0.32 -6.99
C GLY A 420 0.57 0.05 -5.58
N PHE A 421 -0.06 -1.09 -5.41
CA PHE A 421 -0.56 -1.59 -4.12
C PHE A 421 0.08 -2.94 -3.82
N LEU A 422 0.74 -3.04 -2.68
CA LEU A 422 1.33 -4.28 -2.18
C LEU A 422 0.51 -4.81 -1.01
N LEU A 423 -0.10 -5.97 -1.20
CA LEU A 423 -0.76 -6.74 -0.15
C LEU A 423 0.21 -7.79 0.38
N HIS A 424 0.36 -7.89 1.69
CA HIS A 424 1.02 -9.01 2.34
C HIS A 424 0.00 -9.85 3.13
N GLU A 425 0.34 -11.10 3.38
CA GLU A 425 -0.51 -12.09 4.05
C GLU A 425 -1.07 -11.55 5.39
N GLY A 426 -2.39 -11.56 5.53
CA GLY A 426 -3.09 -11.08 6.74
C GLY A 426 -3.19 -9.56 6.92
N GLY A 427 -2.64 -8.77 5.98
CA GLY A 427 -2.67 -7.32 6.04
C GLY A 427 -3.69 -6.67 5.10
N GLN A 428 -3.64 -5.34 5.05
CA GLN A 428 -4.30 -4.53 4.03
C GLN A 428 -3.29 -4.10 2.97
N PRO A 429 -3.72 -3.87 1.70
CA PRO A 429 -2.83 -3.35 0.68
C PRO A 429 -2.23 -2.00 1.10
N VAL A 430 -0.93 -1.87 0.91
CA VAL A 430 -0.19 -0.62 1.13
C VAL A 430 0.05 0.02 -0.23
N ARG A 431 -0.37 1.28 -0.40
CA ARG A 431 -0.04 2.06 -1.59
C ARG A 431 1.39 2.55 -1.48
N LEU A 432 2.21 2.29 -2.50
CA LEU A 432 3.62 2.66 -2.52
C LEU A 432 4.06 3.14 -3.90
N ARG A 433 5.16 3.86 -3.93
CA ARG A 433 5.97 4.07 -5.12
C ARG A 433 7.22 3.22 -5.03
N THR A 434 7.44 2.35 -6.02
CA THR A 434 8.63 1.49 -6.09
C THR A 434 9.88 2.33 -6.34
N PHE A 435 11.03 1.84 -5.88
CA PHE A 435 12.31 2.37 -6.29
C PHE A 435 12.49 2.19 -7.79
N TYR A 436 13.38 2.97 -8.36
CA TYR A 436 13.72 2.91 -9.78
C TYR A 436 15.06 2.20 -9.98
N LEU A 437 15.12 1.36 -10.99
CA LEU A 437 16.30 0.72 -11.53
C LEU A 437 16.36 1.06 -13.02
N ALA A 438 17.44 1.68 -13.48
CA ALA A 438 17.71 1.87 -14.89
C ALA A 438 18.30 0.59 -15.51
N ASP A 439 18.28 0.47 -16.83
CA ASP A 439 18.84 -0.69 -17.54
C ASP A 439 20.34 -0.83 -17.24
N ASP A 440 21.08 0.28 -17.20
CA ASP A 440 22.50 0.30 -16.84
C ASP A 440 22.75 -0.22 -15.40
N ASP A 441 21.82 0.07 -14.48
CA ASP A 441 21.89 -0.44 -13.10
C ASP A 441 21.70 -1.95 -13.08
N LEU A 442 20.73 -2.48 -13.86
CA LEU A 442 20.49 -3.91 -13.98
C LEU A 442 21.71 -4.65 -14.51
N ASP A 443 22.32 -4.13 -15.55
CA ASP A 443 23.54 -4.69 -16.13
C ASP A 443 24.71 -4.66 -15.14
N ALA A 444 24.87 -3.57 -14.40
CA ALA A 444 25.92 -3.47 -13.38
C ALA A 444 25.72 -4.45 -12.23
N LEU A 445 24.47 -4.63 -11.77
CA LEU A 445 24.09 -5.60 -10.75
C LEU A 445 24.31 -7.04 -11.24
N ALA A 446 23.92 -7.37 -12.47
CA ALA A 446 24.10 -8.69 -13.07
C ALA A 446 25.58 -9.07 -13.17
N ARG A 447 26.43 -8.20 -13.74
CA ARG A 447 27.90 -8.42 -13.77
C ARG A 447 28.51 -8.58 -12.39
N ARG A 448 27.98 -7.90 -11.37
CA ARG A 448 28.43 -8.05 -9.98
C ARG A 448 28.02 -9.41 -9.42
N ALA A 449 26.78 -9.83 -9.67
CA ALA A 449 26.25 -11.11 -9.22
C ALA A 449 27.03 -12.29 -9.84
N GLU A 450 27.33 -12.23 -11.13
CA GLU A 450 28.17 -13.25 -11.81
C GLU A 450 29.54 -13.40 -11.14
N ARG A 451 30.23 -12.27 -10.86
CA ARG A 451 31.52 -12.30 -10.16
C ARG A 451 31.44 -12.90 -8.75
N LEU A 452 30.40 -12.54 -8.00
CA LEU A 452 30.18 -13.07 -6.65
C LEU A 452 29.93 -14.58 -6.68
N ARG A 453 29.11 -15.07 -7.63
CA ARG A 453 28.80 -16.49 -7.78
C ARG A 453 30.03 -17.29 -8.25
N ALA A 454 30.81 -16.76 -9.19
CA ALA A 454 32.06 -17.39 -9.62
C ALA A 454 33.06 -17.51 -8.45
N ALA A 455 33.22 -16.45 -7.64
CA ALA A 455 34.09 -16.48 -6.46
C ALA A 455 33.58 -17.48 -5.41
N HIS A 456 32.29 -17.55 -5.15
CA HIS A 456 31.69 -18.51 -4.22
C HIS A 456 31.90 -19.95 -4.69
N GLN A 457 31.70 -20.27 -5.95
CA GLN A 457 31.91 -21.59 -6.55
C GLN A 457 33.40 -21.99 -6.49
N ALA A 458 34.32 -21.05 -6.72
CA ALA A 458 35.74 -21.29 -6.62
C ALA A 458 36.15 -21.64 -5.16
N THR A 459 35.57 -20.95 -4.19
CA THR A 459 35.83 -21.23 -2.77
C THR A 459 35.25 -22.57 -2.33
N ALA A 460 34.08 -22.94 -2.81
CA ALA A 460 33.42 -24.21 -2.52
C ALA A 460 34.19 -25.44 -3.10
N LYS A 461 34.96 -25.24 -4.16
CA LYS A 461 35.80 -26.28 -4.77
C LYS A 461 37.18 -26.47 -4.08
N LEU A 462 37.58 -25.56 -3.16
CA LEU A 462 38.83 -25.70 -2.42
C LEU A 462 38.65 -26.80 -1.33
N PRO A 463 39.63 -27.70 -1.17
CA PRO A 463 39.59 -28.67 -0.11
C PRO A 463 39.55 -27.96 1.25
N PRO A 464 38.94 -28.59 2.27
CA PRO A 464 38.90 -28.04 3.63
C PRO A 464 40.31 -27.70 4.15
N PRO A 465 40.48 -26.71 5.03
CA PRO A 465 41.79 -26.23 5.50
C PRO A 465 42.69 -27.32 6.07
N SER A 466 42.13 -28.43 6.56
CA SER A 466 42.83 -29.61 7.10
C SER A 466 43.49 -30.51 6.02
N GLU A 467 43.08 -30.36 4.76
CA GLU A 467 43.58 -31.18 3.65
C GLU A 467 44.49 -30.38 2.69
N ARG A 468 44.80 -29.13 2.98
CA ARG A 468 45.75 -28.36 2.16
C ARG A 468 47.15 -28.85 2.41
N PRO A 469 47.93 -29.24 1.38
CA PRO A 469 49.30 -29.61 1.53
C PRO A 469 50.08 -28.44 2.20
N GLN A 470 50.69 -28.68 3.33
CA GLN A 470 51.58 -27.71 3.95
C GLN A 470 52.71 -27.46 2.92
N SER A 471 52.85 -26.21 2.49
CA SER A 471 54.02 -25.83 1.70
C SER A 471 55.24 -26.17 2.51
N GLU A 472 56.05 -27.15 2.03
CA GLU A 472 57.37 -27.44 2.60
C GLU A 472 58.17 -26.13 2.59
N SER A 473 58.25 -25.51 3.75
CA SER A 473 59.22 -24.46 3.99
C SER A 473 60.59 -25.13 3.97
N GLY A 474 61.26 -25.09 2.80
CA GLY A 474 62.62 -25.53 2.64
C GLY A 474 63.53 -24.80 3.63
N VAL A 475 63.98 -25.51 4.63
CA VAL A 475 65.12 -25.12 5.42
C VAL A 475 66.31 -25.33 4.51
N ALA A 476 66.85 -24.25 3.97
CA ALA A 476 68.19 -24.24 3.42
C ALA A 476 69.12 -23.79 4.54
N ALA A 477 70.07 -24.67 4.86
CA ALA A 477 71.15 -24.46 5.78
C ALA A 477 72.17 -23.42 5.31
#